data_74db3a351afc5f5ba0231b0e9dc4ea20
#
_entry.id   74db3a351afc5f5ba0231b0e9dc4ea20
#
_cell.length_a   1.000
_cell.length_b   1.000
_cell.length_c   1.000
_cell.angle_alpha   90.00
_cell.angle_beta   90.00
_cell.angle_gamma   90.00
#
_symmetry.space_group_name_H-M   'P 1'
#
loop_
_entity.id
_entity.type
_entity.pdbx_description
1 polymer ?
#
loop_
_entity_poly.entity_id
_entity_poly.type
_entity_poly.pdbx_seq_one_letter_code
_entity_poly.pdbx_strand_id
1 'polypeptide(L)'
;METTEAILKRRSVRSFKDKPISADVVKKLLESARLAPTGGNRQPWKFIAVRNPKMIRNIKMFSEGLGGVPTLIIGVCCEDMNTVTVMDIAMASENIMIQCVDLGLGSCAIASFNQEAVKKLLEVPAEVHLPLLLSIGYPEGEPRIRPKKELKQVAYEEKYGGEPKI
;
A
#
# COMPACT_ATOMS: atom_id res chain seq x y z
N MET A 1 -14.52 -10.12 7.63
CA MET A 1 -14.59 -8.94 8.57
C MET A 1 -15.52 -7.90 7.97
N GLU A 2 -16.21 -7.14 8.80
CA GLU A 2 -17.01 -6.00 8.31
C GLU A 2 -16.10 -4.87 7.81
N THR A 3 -16.52 -4.18 6.74
CA THR A 3 -15.71 -3.14 6.08
C THR A 3 -15.28 -2.03 7.03
N THR A 4 -16.21 -1.52 7.84
CA THR A 4 -15.92 -0.48 8.84
C THR A 4 -14.86 -0.94 9.84
N GLU A 5 -14.93 -2.18 10.29
CA GLU A 5 -13.95 -2.77 11.20
C GLU A 5 -12.56 -2.85 10.57
N ALA A 6 -12.46 -3.24 9.28
CA ALA A 6 -11.19 -3.28 8.57
C ALA A 6 -10.56 -1.88 8.45
N ILE A 7 -11.35 -0.87 8.11
CA ILE A 7 -10.91 0.52 8.03
C ILE A 7 -10.41 1.01 9.41
N LEU A 8 -11.16 0.75 10.47
CA LEU A 8 -10.79 1.14 11.83
C LEU A 8 -9.54 0.44 12.35
N LYS A 9 -9.31 -0.80 11.96
CA LYS A 9 -8.15 -1.60 12.39
C LYS A 9 -6.89 -1.36 11.54
N ARG A 10 -7.03 -0.87 10.29
CA ARG A 10 -5.88 -0.65 9.42
C ARG A 10 -4.85 0.30 10.05
N ARG A 11 -3.62 -0.16 10.14
CA ARG A 11 -2.46 0.62 10.66
C ARG A 11 -1.24 0.40 9.77
N SER A 12 -0.30 1.32 9.81
CA SER A 12 1.02 1.13 9.19
C SER A 12 1.86 0.21 10.06
N VAL A 13 1.94 -1.06 9.68
CA VAL A 13 2.73 -2.10 10.34
C VAL A 13 4.14 -2.10 9.77
N ARG A 14 5.16 -2.11 10.63
CA ARG A 14 6.57 -2.06 10.27
C ARG A 14 7.42 -3.15 10.95
N SER A 15 6.79 -4.04 11.73
CA SER A 15 7.43 -5.22 12.31
C SER A 15 6.63 -6.46 11.93
N PHE A 16 7.30 -7.46 11.41
CA PHE A 16 6.66 -8.62 10.81
C PHE A 16 7.30 -9.90 11.32
N LYS A 17 6.48 -10.92 11.55
CA LYS A 17 6.93 -12.29 11.82
C LYS A 17 7.55 -12.88 10.55
N ASP A 18 8.57 -13.72 10.72
CA ASP A 18 9.14 -14.51 9.62
C ASP A 18 8.19 -15.67 9.28
N LYS A 19 7.05 -15.31 8.67
CA LYS A 19 6.01 -16.25 8.24
C LYS A 19 5.64 -15.96 6.79
N PRO A 20 5.88 -16.91 5.87
CA PRO A 20 5.60 -16.71 4.45
C PRO A 20 4.11 -16.52 4.18
N ILE A 21 3.80 -15.70 3.17
CA ILE A 21 2.45 -15.48 2.66
C ILE A 21 2.23 -16.42 1.48
N SER A 22 1.10 -17.16 1.48
CA SER A 22 0.76 -18.10 0.42
C SER A 22 0.45 -17.39 -0.90
N ALA A 23 0.57 -18.12 -2.01
CA ALA A 23 0.23 -17.59 -3.34
C ALA A 23 -1.23 -17.17 -3.45
N ASP A 24 -2.15 -17.92 -2.82
CA ASP A 24 -3.58 -17.61 -2.82
C ASP A 24 -3.90 -16.30 -2.11
N VAL A 25 -3.20 -16.01 -1.00
CA VAL A 25 -3.32 -14.74 -0.29
C VAL A 25 -2.79 -13.60 -1.15
N VAL A 26 -1.63 -13.76 -1.80
CA VAL A 26 -1.09 -12.76 -2.73
C VAL A 26 -2.08 -12.48 -3.87
N LYS A 27 -2.68 -13.54 -4.45
CA LYS A 27 -3.70 -13.40 -5.49
C LYS A 27 -4.90 -12.58 -5.00
N LYS A 28 -5.42 -12.83 -3.78
CA LYS A 28 -6.52 -12.04 -3.20
C LYS A 28 -6.16 -10.56 -3.05
N LEU A 29 -4.93 -10.26 -2.61
CA LEU A 29 -4.46 -8.87 -2.49
C LEU A 29 -4.39 -8.17 -3.85
N LEU A 30 -3.87 -8.84 -4.88
CA LEU A 30 -3.79 -8.28 -6.22
C LEU A 30 -5.18 -8.11 -6.86
N GLU A 31 -6.11 -9.04 -6.60
CA GLU A 31 -7.50 -8.90 -7.04
C GLU A 31 -8.19 -7.71 -6.38
N SER A 32 -7.98 -7.48 -5.07
CA SER A 32 -8.53 -6.29 -4.40
C SER A 32 -8.00 -4.99 -5.01
N ALA A 33 -6.71 -4.95 -5.36
CA ALA A 33 -6.13 -3.81 -6.07
C ALA A 33 -6.77 -3.57 -7.44
N ARG A 34 -6.89 -4.64 -8.23
CA ARG A 34 -7.45 -4.62 -9.59
C ARG A 34 -8.89 -4.11 -9.64
N LEU A 35 -9.65 -4.28 -8.56
CA LEU A 35 -11.04 -3.84 -8.45
C LEU A 35 -11.19 -2.37 -8.04
N ALA A 36 -10.11 -1.64 -7.81
CA ALA A 36 -10.19 -0.21 -7.53
C ALA A 36 -10.75 0.57 -8.74
N PRO A 37 -11.49 1.65 -8.50
CA PRO A 37 -11.94 2.53 -9.59
C PRO A 37 -10.76 3.27 -10.20
N THR A 38 -10.88 3.64 -11.50
CA THR A 38 -9.90 4.48 -12.20
C THR A 38 -10.56 5.49 -13.09
N GLY A 39 -9.92 6.61 -13.33
CA GLY A 39 -10.38 7.63 -14.25
C GLY A 39 -10.60 7.04 -15.65
N GLY A 40 -11.85 7.04 -16.14
CA GLY A 40 -12.22 6.45 -17.43
C GLY A 40 -11.94 4.94 -17.55
N ASN A 41 -11.86 4.22 -16.44
CA ASN A 41 -11.54 2.78 -16.37
C ASN A 41 -10.21 2.41 -17.07
N ARG A 42 -9.21 3.30 -17.04
CA ARG A 42 -7.93 3.13 -17.74
C ARG A 42 -7.01 2.07 -17.11
N GLN A 43 -7.15 1.79 -15.80
CA GLN A 43 -6.40 0.76 -15.08
C GLN A 43 -4.88 0.86 -15.29
N PRO A 44 -4.26 2.00 -14.95
CA PRO A 44 -2.88 2.35 -15.37
C PRO A 44 -1.80 1.58 -14.63
N TRP A 45 -2.15 0.82 -13.61
CA TRP A 45 -1.23 0.12 -12.72
C TRP A 45 -0.69 -1.18 -13.30
N LYS A 46 0.54 -1.53 -12.90
CA LYS A 46 1.12 -2.88 -12.95
C LYS A 46 1.63 -3.20 -11.54
N PHE A 47 1.46 -4.44 -11.12
CA PHE A 47 1.88 -4.87 -9.78
C PHE A 47 2.98 -5.90 -9.86
N ILE A 48 4.03 -5.74 -9.04
CA ILE A 48 5.13 -6.68 -8.90
C ILE A 48 5.11 -7.25 -7.49
N ALA A 49 4.77 -8.53 -7.34
CA ALA A 49 4.74 -9.22 -6.05
C ALA A 49 6.07 -9.92 -5.78
N VAL A 50 6.83 -9.44 -4.80
CA VAL A 50 8.14 -9.96 -4.44
C VAL A 50 8.03 -10.75 -3.14
N ARG A 51 8.27 -12.08 -3.20
CA ARG A 51 8.29 -12.99 -2.04
C ARG A 51 9.67 -13.59 -1.77
N ASN A 52 10.62 -13.41 -2.69
CA ASN A 52 11.98 -13.92 -2.51
C ASN A 52 12.69 -13.16 -1.38
N PRO A 53 13.12 -13.84 -0.29
CA PRO A 53 13.72 -13.17 0.87
C PRO A 53 15.01 -12.42 0.55
N LYS A 54 15.81 -12.91 -0.41
CA LYS A 54 17.04 -12.23 -0.87
C LYS A 54 16.69 -10.94 -1.59
N MET A 55 15.70 -10.96 -2.48
CA MET A 55 15.24 -9.79 -3.19
C MET A 55 14.64 -8.75 -2.24
N ILE A 56 13.84 -9.18 -1.26
CA ILE A 56 13.28 -8.28 -0.22
C ILE A 56 14.40 -7.59 0.56
N ARG A 57 15.45 -8.31 0.97
CA ARG A 57 16.61 -7.71 1.66
C ARG A 57 17.36 -6.72 0.77
N ASN A 58 17.52 -7.02 -0.52
CA ASN A 58 18.15 -6.11 -1.46
C ASN A 58 17.33 -4.81 -1.64
N ILE A 59 16.00 -4.92 -1.79
CA ILE A 59 15.12 -3.75 -1.86
C ILE A 59 15.22 -2.92 -0.57
N LYS A 60 15.30 -3.56 0.59
CA LYS A 60 15.42 -2.88 1.88
C LYS A 60 16.66 -1.99 1.97
N MET A 61 17.79 -2.40 1.39
CA MET A 61 19.02 -1.59 1.39
C MET A 61 18.85 -0.23 0.69
N PHE A 62 17.88 -0.11 -0.21
CA PHE A 62 17.58 1.11 -0.96
C PHE A 62 16.24 1.75 -0.56
N SER A 63 15.67 1.36 0.59
CA SER A 63 14.34 1.78 1.04
C SER A 63 14.35 2.18 2.51
N GLU A 64 14.74 3.43 2.80
CA GLU A 64 14.79 3.96 4.18
C GLU A 64 13.43 3.89 4.90
N GLY A 65 12.33 4.05 4.16
CA GLY A 65 10.97 3.96 4.68
C GLY A 65 10.52 2.53 5.05
N LEU A 66 11.30 1.51 4.65
CA LEU A 66 10.94 0.11 4.86
C LEU A 66 11.38 -0.35 6.25
N GLY A 67 10.47 -0.32 7.22
CA GLY A 67 10.68 -0.87 8.56
C GLY A 67 10.65 -2.40 8.56
N GLY A 68 11.42 -3.02 9.45
CA GLY A 68 11.47 -4.48 9.60
C GLY A 68 11.87 -5.23 8.33
N VAL A 69 11.54 -6.51 8.27
CA VAL A 69 11.68 -7.36 7.07
C VAL A 69 10.32 -7.98 6.77
N PRO A 70 9.58 -7.46 5.79
CA PRO A 70 8.30 -8.06 5.39
C PRO A 70 8.54 -9.38 4.66
N THR A 71 7.50 -10.21 4.54
CA THR A 71 7.55 -11.46 3.76
C THR A 71 6.94 -11.32 2.38
N LEU A 72 6.39 -10.14 2.07
CA LEU A 72 5.91 -9.75 0.75
C LEU A 72 6.15 -8.24 0.55
N ILE A 73 6.63 -7.87 -0.62
CA ILE A 73 6.59 -6.49 -1.11
C ILE A 73 5.74 -6.47 -2.39
N ILE A 74 4.81 -5.53 -2.50
CA ILE A 74 4.13 -5.25 -3.76
C ILE A 74 4.62 -3.90 -4.27
N GLY A 75 5.34 -3.90 -5.39
CA GLY A 75 5.67 -2.69 -6.15
C GLY A 75 4.49 -2.31 -7.03
N VAL A 76 4.10 -1.04 -6.99
CA VAL A 76 3.04 -0.48 -7.84
C VAL A 76 3.69 0.38 -8.91
N CYS A 77 3.57 -0.05 -10.16
CA CYS A 77 4.14 0.61 -11.32
C CYS A 77 3.06 1.26 -12.18
N CYS A 78 3.44 2.27 -12.96
CA CYS A 78 2.59 2.92 -13.98
C CYS A 78 3.44 3.51 -15.10
N GLU A 79 2.82 3.72 -16.27
CA GLU A 79 3.48 4.30 -17.44
C GLU A 79 3.54 5.84 -17.38
N ASP A 80 2.61 6.49 -16.70
CA ASP A 80 2.59 7.94 -16.49
C ASP A 80 2.34 8.30 -15.02
N MET A 81 2.70 9.52 -14.64
CA MET A 81 2.58 10.05 -13.27
C MET A 81 1.70 11.30 -13.20
N ASN A 82 0.66 11.39 -14.04
CA ASN A 82 -0.30 12.47 -13.94
C ASN A 82 -1.16 12.34 -12.65
N THR A 83 -1.82 13.42 -12.27
CA THR A 83 -2.62 13.49 -11.04
C THR A 83 -3.67 12.38 -10.94
N VAL A 84 -4.34 12.03 -12.04
CA VAL A 84 -5.37 10.98 -12.05
C VAL A 84 -4.76 9.61 -11.81
N THR A 85 -3.64 9.29 -12.47
CA THR A 85 -2.91 8.03 -12.26
C THR A 85 -2.43 7.89 -10.82
N VAL A 86 -1.94 8.97 -10.20
CA VAL A 86 -1.54 8.94 -8.79
C VAL A 86 -2.72 8.65 -7.87
N MET A 87 -3.90 9.23 -8.13
CA MET A 87 -5.13 8.92 -7.40
C MET A 87 -5.56 7.46 -7.60
N ASP A 88 -5.52 6.96 -8.84
CA ASP A 88 -5.86 5.58 -9.18
C ASP A 88 -4.96 4.59 -8.40
N ILE A 89 -3.64 4.82 -8.38
CA ILE A 89 -2.66 4.03 -7.63
C ILE A 89 -2.96 4.06 -6.12
N ALA A 90 -3.30 5.23 -5.58
CA ALA A 90 -3.60 5.37 -4.16
C ALA A 90 -4.85 4.56 -3.77
N MET A 91 -5.90 4.58 -4.60
CA MET A 91 -7.12 3.79 -4.38
C MET A 91 -6.85 2.28 -4.44
N ALA A 92 -6.09 1.82 -5.43
CA ALA A 92 -5.70 0.41 -5.54
C ALA A 92 -4.86 -0.05 -4.34
N SER A 93 -3.95 0.81 -3.87
CA SER A 93 -3.09 0.52 -2.72
C SER A 93 -3.88 0.47 -1.41
N GLU A 94 -4.86 1.35 -1.22
CA GLU A 94 -5.72 1.30 -0.02
C GLU A 94 -6.58 0.03 -0.01
N ASN A 95 -7.11 -0.43 -1.17
CA ASN A 95 -7.81 -1.71 -1.26
C ASN A 95 -6.93 -2.87 -0.78
N ILE A 96 -5.65 -2.92 -1.19
CA ILE A 96 -4.69 -3.92 -0.69
C ILE A 96 -4.55 -3.81 0.82
N MET A 97 -4.37 -2.60 1.35
CA MET A 97 -4.12 -2.39 2.78
C MET A 97 -5.33 -2.76 3.64
N ILE A 98 -6.56 -2.51 3.18
CA ILE A 98 -7.79 -2.93 3.86
C ILE A 98 -7.94 -4.46 3.78
N GLN A 99 -7.69 -5.05 2.61
CA GLN A 99 -7.73 -6.51 2.43
C GLN A 99 -6.67 -7.22 3.30
N CYS A 100 -5.50 -6.61 3.52
CA CYS A 100 -4.51 -7.14 4.46
C CYS A 100 -5.10 -7.31 5.86
N VAL A 101 -5.86 -6.33 6.37
CA VAL A 101 -6.48 -6.41 7.70
C VAL A 101 -7.46 -7.57 7.77
N ASP A 102 -8.32 -7.74 6.77
CA ASP A 102 -9.29 -8.84 6.70
C ASP A 102 -8.60 -10.21 6.69
N LEU A 103 -7.42 -10.29 6.11
CA LEU A 103 -6.61 -11.51 6.05
C LEU A 103 -5.66 -11.69 7.26
N GLY A 104 -5.74 -10.85 8.29
CA GLY A 104 -4.86 -10.90 9.46
C GLY A 104 -3.42 -10.48 9.17
N LEU A 105 -3.20 -9.74 8.08
CA LEU A 105 -1.92 -9.18 7.69
C LEU A 105 -1.79 -7.71 8.09
N GLY A 106 -0.55 -7.28 8.28
CA GLY A 106 -0.18 -5.87 8.38
C GLY A 106 0.44 -5.37 7.10
N SER A 107 0.28 -4.08 6.84
CA SER A 107 0.86 -3.42 5.66
C SER A 107 1.37 -2.03 5.97
N CYS A 108 2.30 -1.53 5.15
CA CYS A 108 2.73 -0.14 5.16
C CYS A 108 3.05 0.33 3.74
N ALA A 109 2.47 1.47 3.35
CA ALA A 109 2.82 2.16 2.12
C ALA A 109 4.14 2.93 2.29
N ILE A 110 5.04 2.81 1.31
CA ILE A 110 6.40 3.35 1.33
C ILE A 110 6.63 4.10 0.02
N ALA A 111 6.85 5.41 0.14
CA ALA A 111 7.26 6.28 -0.97
C ALA A 111 8.73 6.73 -0.83
N SER A 112 9.35 6.56 0.36
CA SER A 112 10.73 6.94 0.64
C SER A 112 11.67 5.78 0.33
N PHE A 113 12.12 5.69 -0.92
CA PHE A 113 13.11 4.72 -1.39
C PHE A 113 13.82 5.26 -2.64
N ASN A 114 14.98 4.70 -2.93
CA ASN A 114 15.70 5.01 -4.17
C ASN A 114 15.03 4.27 -5.34
N GLN A 115 14.17 4.98 -6.08
CA GLN A 115 13.37 4.40 -7.17
C GLN A 115 14.26 3.76 -8.25
N GLU A 116 15.34 4.42 -8.67
CA GLU A 116 16.22 3.91 -9.72
C GLU A 116 16.91 2.61 -9.33
N ALA A 117 17.39 2.52 -8.08
CA ALA A 117 18.02 1.30 -7.58
C ALA A 117 16.99 0.15 -7.49
N VAL A 118 15.79 0.41 -6.96
CA VAL A 118 14.76 -0.62 -6.84
C VAL A 118 14.19 -1.02 -8.20
N LYS A 119 14.02 -0.08 -9.15
CA LYS A 119 13.64 -0.40 -10.54
C LYS A 119 14.64 -1.37 -11.18
N LYS A 120 15.94 -1.11 -11.03
CA LYS A 120 16.99 -2.02 -11.53
C LYS A 120 16.91 -3.40 -10.90
N LEU A 121 16.70 -3.51 -9.60
CA LEU A 121 16.54 -4.79 -8.90
C LEU A 121 15.33 -5.58 -9.40
N LEU A 122 14.25 -4.89 -9.76
CA LEU A 122 12.99 -5.48 -10.20
C LEU A 122 12.87 -5.56 -11.72
N GLU A 123 13.91 -5.19 -12.47
CA GLU A 123 13.94 -5.17 -13.94
C GLU A 123 12.79 -4.34 -14.54
N VAL A 124 12.41 -3.25 -13.85
CA VAL A 124 11.39 -2.32 -14.33
C VAL A 124 12.00 -1.45 -15.43
N PRO A 125 11.37 -1.35 -16.63
CA PRO A 125 11.86 -0.51 -17.72
C PRO A 125 12.06 0.94 -17.31
N ALA A 126 12.99 1.65 -17.97
CA ALA A 126 13.35 3.02 -17.60
C ALA A 126 12.15 3.98 -17.69
N GLU A 127 11.31 3.79 -18.70
CA GLU A 127 10.10 4.58 -18.97
C GLU A 127 8.93 4.31 -18.01
N VAL A 128 8.98 3.22 -17.26
CA VAL A 128 7.94 2.84 -16.29
C VAL A 128 8.28 3.42 -14.91
N HIS A 129 7.34 4.06 -14.28
CA HIS A 129 7.49 4.60 -12.92
C HIS A 129 7.17 3.54 -11.86
N LEU A 130 7.85 3.62 -10.72
CA LEU A 130 7.59 2.82 -9.52
C LEU A 130 7.39 3.75 -8.31
N PRO A 131 6.24 4.44 -8.21
CA PRO A 131 6.01 5.45 -7.18
C PRO A 131 5.83 4.90 -5.77
N LEU A 132 5.42 3.64 -5.63
CA LEU A 132 5.01 3.11 -4.33
C LEU A 132 5.42 1.64 -4.15
N LEU A 133 5.87 1.32 -2.94
CA LEU A 133 6.01 -0.04 -2.44
C LEU A 133 5.02 -0.26 -1.29
N LEU A 134 4.44 -1.44 -1.21
CA LEU A 134 3.68 -1.92 -0.06
C LEU A 134 4.46 -3.04 0.61
N SER A 135 4.92 -2.82 1.85
CA SER A 135 5.47 -3.89 2.68
C SER A 135 4.33 -4.62 3.39
N ILE A 136 4.33 -5.95 3.34
CA ILE A 136 3.22 -6.77 3.82
C ILE A 136 3.78 -8.00 4.54
N GLY A 137 3.15 -8.37 5.67
CA GLY A 137 3.51 -9.53 6.46
C GLY A 137 2.56 -9.77 7.62
N TYR A 138 2.72 -10.87 8.33
CA TYR A 138 2.00 -11.07 9.59
C TYR A 138 2.58 -10.13 10.65
N PRO A 139 1.76 -9.31 11.34
CA PRO A 139 2.26 -8.37 12.32
C PRO A 139 3.02 -9.05 13.46
N GLU A 140 4.12 -8.43 13.90
CA GLU A 140 4.83 -8.77 15.13
C GLU A 140 4.58 -7.67 16.16
N GLY A 141 3.92 -8.04 17.26
CA GLY A 141 3.49 -7.09 18.28
C GLY A 141 2.31 -6.20 17.83
N GLU A 142 1.95 -5.27 18.70
CA GLU A 142 0.85 -4.33 18.45
C GLU A 142 1.34 -3.13 17.63
N PRO A 143 0.66 -2.77 16.54
CA PRO A 143 1.04 -1.61 15.75
C PRO A 143 0.74 -0.32 16.51
N ARG A 144 1.64 0.67 16.39
CA ARG A 144 1.47 1.98 17.02
C ARG A 144 0.18 2.67 16.54
N ILE A 145 -0.69 3.00 17.47
CA ILE A 145 -1.87 3.82 17.22
C ILE A 145 -1.44 5.30 17.21
N ARG A 146 -1.76 6.01 16.14
CA ARG A 146 -1.62 7.46 16.06
C ARG A 146 -3.01 8.08 16.03
N PRO A 147 -3.28 9.11 16.86
CA PRO A 147 -4.57 9.77 16.86
C PRO A 147 -4.87 10.38 15.49
N LYS A 148 -6.13 10.35 15.11
CA LYS A 148 -6.64 11.09 13.95
C LYS A 148 -7.23 12.41 14.42
N LYS A 149 -7.29 13.38 13.54
CA LYS A 149 -8.06 14.61 13.78
C LYS A 149 -9.52 14.26 14.02
N GLU A 150 -10.19 15.06 14.81
CA GLU A 150 -11.65 14.96 14.99
C GLU A 150 -12.36 15.30 13.68
N LEU A 151 -13.55 14.74 13.46
CA LEU A 151 -14.30 14.94 12.22
C LEU A 151 -14.53 16.42 11.93
N LYS A 152 -14.88 17.21 12.94
CA LYS A 152 -15.09 18.67 12.82
C LYS A 152 -13.87 19.48 12.36
N GLN A 153 -12.67 18.90 12.42
CA GLN A 153 -11.43 19.56 11.94
C GLN A 153 -11.14 19.30 10.48
N VAL A 154 -11.84 18.36 9.85
CA VAL A 154 -11.55 17.88 8.48
C VAL A 154 -12.79 17.82 7.59
N ALA A 155 -13.97 18.05 8.13
CA ALA A 155 -15.23 18.04 7.39
C ALA A 155 -15.91 19.40 7.47
N TYR A 156 -16.49 19.84 6.38
CA TYR A 156 -17.30 21.04 6.29
C TYR A 156 -18.58 20.70 5.54
N GLU A 157 -19.66 21.42 5.84
CA GLU A 157 -20.92 21.23 5.18
C GLU A 157 -21.15 22.35 4.14
N GLU A 158 -21.65 22.00 2.97
CA GLU A 158 -21.98 22.84 1.82
C GLU A 158 -20.77 23.56 1.19
N LYS A 159 -19.90 24.20 1.97
CA LYS A 159 -18.74 24.97 1.48
C LYS A 159 -17.56 24.88 2.42
N TYR A 160 -16.36 25.16 1.91
CA TYR A 160 -15.15 25.19 2.71
C TYR A 160 -15.29 26.18 3.87
N GLY A 161 -15.05 25.72 5.11
CA GLY A 161 -15.22 26.51 6.33
C GLY A 161 -16.66 26.57 6.84
N GLY A 162 -17.62 25.90 6.23
CA GLY A 162 -18.98 25.76 6.76
C GLY A 162 -19.01 24.88 8.01
N GLU A 163 -19.88 25.21 8.99
CA GLU A 163 -20.03 24.39 10.19
C GLU A 163 -20.63 23.03 9.85
N PRO A 164 -19.98 21.91 10.24
CA PRO A 164 -20.57 20.59 10.02
C PRO A 164 -21.76 20.39 10.98
N LYS A 165 -22.91 20.06 10.40
CA LYS A 165 -24.14 19.70 11.14
C LYS A 165 -24.31 18.19 11.34
N ILE A 166 -23.25 17.43 11.02
CA ILE A 166 -23.16 15.98 11.09
C ILE A 166 -22.45 15.50 12.37
#